data_1315ac25da4e2320b8b2109a533b26b7
#
_entry.id   1315ac25da4e2320b8b2109a533b26b7
#
_cell.length_a   1.000
_cell.length_b   1.000
_cell.length_c   1.000
_cell.angle_alpha   90.00
_cell.angle_beta   90.00
_cell.angle_gamma   90.00
#
_symmetry.space_group_name_H-M   'P 1'
#
loop_
_entity.id
_entity.type
_entity.pdbx_description
1 polymer ?
#
loop_
_entity_poly.entity_id
_entity_poly.type
_entity_poly.pdbx_seq_one_letter_code
_entity_poly.pdbx_strand_id
1 'polypeptide(L)'
;MELYLGAGLIPENSPEGLQILSDIWKADGKSPDFRNYQSLATGLASVFSTGPMAGRLKTNSANSNPVRRYRIFKKLHQENKLHPGFIKLRPWEMRFVVGSPWDDKSYEWSNEHVNLPWRRYTAACWAAPYTGHNFFGDTIQGPLFYVPWRDLNTTAENTQIIGGVCGGLSYFGTMAAQAHGIPAYPVGQPGHCAYAVRVKRGEWKGGFGGPDGGMHNHIFGSQAPTSYLLMENVFADNDKADQAYLWAAQA
;
A
#
# COMPACT_ATOMS: atom_id res chain seq x y z
N MET A 1 2.86 -8.44 -19.87
CA MET A 1 2.82 -6.99 -20.08
C MET A 1 2.81 -6.24 -18.76
N GLU A 2 1.80 -6.38 -17.91
CA GLU A 2 1.64 -5.68 -16.63
C GLU A 2 2.83 -5.86 -15.67
N LEU A 3 3.36 -7.07 -15.53
CA LEU A 3 4.58 -7.32 -14.74
C LEU A 3 5.78 -6.57 -15.29
N TYR A 4 5.90 -6.54 -16.60
CA TYR A 4 7.00 -5.87 -17.28
C TYR A 4 6.94 -4.35 -17.06
N LEU A 5 5.74 -3.76 -17.17
CA LEU A 5 5.52 -2.36 -16.87
C LEU A 5 5.71 -2.05 -15.37
N GLY A 6 5.20 -2.92 -14.50
CA GLY A 6 5.37 -2.80 -13.05
C GLY A 6 6.84 -2.90 -12.62
N ALA A 7 7.64 -3.66 -13.34
CA ALA A 7 9.08 -3.78 -13.16
C ALA A 7 9.86 -2.56 -13.67
N GLY A 8 9.20 -1.54 -14.22
CA GLY A 8 9.87 -0.38 -14.81
C GLY A 8 10.67 -0.75 -16.06
N LEU A 9 10.22 -1.76 -16.79
CA LEU A 9 10.92 -2.34 -17.96
C LEU A 9 12.32 -2.89 -17.63
N ILE A 10 12.53 -3.39 -16.41
CA ILE A 10 13.78 -4.02 -15.99
C ILE A 10 13.66 -5.54 -16.16
N PRO A 11 14.21 -6.13 -17.23
CA PRO A 11 14.03 -7.56 -17.55
C PRO A 11 14.55 -8.51 -16.47
N GLU A 12 15.57 -8.10 -15.73
CA GLU A 12 16.22 -8.89 -14.68
C GLU A 12 15.26 -9.27 -13.54
N ASN A 13 14.24 -8.46 -13.30
CA ASN A 13 13.25 -8.69 -12.25
C ASN A 13 12.05 -9.54 -12.72
N SER A 14 11.93 -9.79 -14.01
CA SER A 14 10.81 -10.54 -14.60
C SER A 14 10.75 -12.01 -14.14
N PRO A 15 11.87 -12.75 -14.01
CA PRO A 15 11.85 -14.15 -13.56
C PRO A 15 11.24 -14.32 -12.17
N GLU A 16 11.58 -13.44 -11.22
CA GLU A 16 11.02 -13.51 -9.86
C GLU A 16 9.51 -13.24 -9.84
N GLY A 17 9.06 -12.22 -10.58
CA GLY A 17 7.63 -11.94 -10.73
C GLY A 17 6.85 -13.09 -11.36
N LEU A 18 7.42 -13.74 -12.39
CA LEU A 18 6.83 -14.93 -13.01
C LEU A 18 6.78 -16.12 -12.05
N GLN A 19 7.81 -16.30 -11.22
CA GLN A 19 7.82 -17.34 -10.19
C GLN A 19 6.68 -17.12 -9.19
N ILE A 20 6.49 -15.89 -8.71
CA ILE A 20 5.41 -15.53 -7.79
C ILE A 20 4.03 -15.81 -8.42
N LEU A 21 3.84 -15.43 -9.69
CA LEU A 21 2.60 -15.77 -10.42
C LEU A 21 2.37 -17.27 -10.51
N SER A 22 3.43 -18.04 -10.82
CA SER A 22 3.38 -19.50 -10.87
C SER A 22 2.96 -20.09 -9.52
N ASP A 23 3.49 -19.57 -8.42
CA ASP A 23 3.19 -20.07 -7.09
C ASP A 23 1.75 -19.73 -6.65
N ILE A 24 1.27 -18.52 -6.98
CA ILE A 24 -0.15 -18.17 -6.80
C ILE A 24 -1.04 -19.04 -7.68
N TRP A 25 -0.66 -19.28 -8.93
CA TRP A 25 -1.40 -20.18 -9.83
C TRP A 25 -1.46 -21.61 -9.30
N LYS A 26 -0.37 -22.16 -8.81
CA LYS A 26 -0.37 -23.50 -8.18
C LYS A 26 -1.29 -23.57 -6.98
N ALA A 27 -1.38 -22.48 -6.22
CA ALA A 27 -2.17 -22.40 -5.01
C ALA A 27 -3.68 -22.24 -5.25
N ASP A 28 -4.08 -21.57 -6.34
CA ASP A 28 -5.49 -21.16 -6.57
C ASP A 28 -5.94 -21.22 -8.05
N GLY A 29 -5.06 -21.48 -9.01
CA GLY A 29 -5.35 -21.37 -10.44
C GLY A 29 -6.45 -22.31 -10.95
N LYS A 30 -6.77 -23.37 -10.20
CA LYS A 30 -7.88 -24.29 -10.50
C LYS A 30 -9.23 -23.81 -9.94
N SER A 31 -9.23 -22.74 -9.13
CA SER A 31 -10.46 -22.17 -8.58
C SER A 31 -11.28 -21.52 -9.70
N PRO A 32 -12.60 -21.73 -9.74
CA PRO A 32 -13.46 -21.21 -10.79
C PRO A 32 -13.49 -19.67 -10.83
N ASP A 33 -13.19 -19.03 -9.71
CA ASP A 33 -13.17 -17.58 -9.54
C ASP A 33 -11.78 -16.95 -9.71
N PHE A 34 -10.72 -17.72 -9.99
CA PHE A 34 -9.35 -17.23 -10.14
C PHE A 34 -9.25 -16.05 -11.13
N ARG A 35 -10.03 -16.09 -12.21
CA ARG A 35 -10.04 -15.01 -13.22
C ARG A 35 -10.34 -13.65 -12.62
N ASN A 36 -11.16 -13.57 -11.59
CA ASN A 36 -11.51 -12.34 -10.90
C ASN A 36 -10.34 -11.76 -10.10
N TYR A 37 -9.34 -12.58 -9.76
CA TYR A 37 -8.20 -12.21 -8.92
C TYR A 37 -6.87 -12.11 -9.69
N GLN A 38 -6.90 -12.12 -11.03
CA GLN A 38 -5.69 -11.99 -11.84
C GLN A 38 -4.98 -10.66 -11.60
N SER A 39 -5.73 -9.55 -11.46
CA SER A 39 -5.15 -8.25 -11.10
C SER A 39 -4.45 -8.28 -9.74
N LEU A 40 -5.03 -8.96 -8.76
CA LEU A 40 -4.42 -9.16 -7.44
C LEU A 40 -3.11 -9.96 -7.55
N ALA A 41 -3.13 -11.08 -8.26
CA ALA A 41 -1.95 -11.91 -8.45
C ALA A 41 -0.80 -11.15 -9.14
N THR A 42 -1.13 -10.40 -10.19
CA THR A 42 -0.15 -9.60 -10.94
C THR A 42 0.38 -8.42 -10.12
N GLY A 43 -0.48 -7.73 -9.36
CA GLY A 43 -0.07 -6.67 -8.45
C GLY A 43 0.88 -7.15 -7.37
N LEU A 44 0.61 -8.32 -6.77
CA LEU A 44 1.51 -8.98 -5.81
C LEU A 44 2.83 -9.36 -6.44
N ALA A 45 2.82 -9.99 -7.61
CA ALA A 45 4.03 -10.37 -8.31
C ALA A 45 4.90 -9.13 -8.60
N SER A 46 4.30 -8.03 -9.05
CA SER A 46 5.00 -6.77 -9.28
C SER A 46 5.64 -6.22 -8.00
N VAL A 47 4.87 -6.12 -6.91
CA VAL A 47 5.35 -5.51 -5.64
C VAL A 47 6.46 -6.32 -4.98
N PHE A 48 6.37 -7.64 -5.02
CA PHE A 48 7.36 -8.50 -4.37
C PHE A 48 8.64 -8.69 -5.19
N SER A 49 8.59 -8.52 -6.50
CA SER A 49 9.75 -8.67 -7.38
C SER A 49 10.47 -7.36 -7.67
N THR A 50 9.78 -6.22 -7.63
CA THR A 50 10.31 -4.97 -8.15
C THR A 50 9.93 -3.75 -7.31
N GLY A 51 10.65 -2.65 -7.54
CA GLY A 51 10.34 -1.36 -6.94
C GLY A 51 10.82 -1.18 -5.51
N PRO A 52 10.56 -0.01 -4.93
CA PRO A 52 11.12 0.40 -3.63
C PRO A 52 10.70 -0.49 -2.46
N MET A 53 9.58 -1.18 -2.57
CA MET A 53 9.05 -2.03 -1.51
C MET A 53 9.58 -3.47 -1.56
N ALA A 54 10.02 -3.95 -2.71
CA ALA A 54 10.51 -5.32 -2.87
C ALA A 54 11.65 -5.67 -1.89
N GLY A 55 12.63 -4.78 -1.72
CA GLY A 55 13.73 -4.97 -0.76
C GLY A 55 13.23 -5.11 0.68
N ARG A 56 12.28 -4.28 1.10
CA ARG A 56 11.70 -4.34 2.45
C ARG A 56 10.87 -5.59 2.67
N LEU A 57 10.12 -6.03 1.67
CA LEU A 57 9.35 -7.27 1.72
C LEU A 57 10.26 -8.50 1.78
N LYS A 58 11.40 -8.48 1.08
CA LYS A 58 12.40 -9.55 1.14
C LYS A 58 13.07 -9.64 2.53
N THR A 59 13.40 -8.52 3.15
CA THR A 59 13.96 -8.52 4.52
C THR A 59 12.94 -8.99 5.56
N ASN A 60 11.65 -8.88 5.30
CA ASN A 60 10.57 -9.37 6.17
C ASN A 60 9.89 -10.64 5.61
N SER A 61 10.62 -11.46 4.86
CA SER A 61 10.06 -12.63 4.15
C SER A 61 9.41 -13.68 5.06
N ALA A 62 9.84 -13.78 6.32
CA ALA A 62 9.21 -14.66 7.30
C ALA A 62 7.75 -14.26 7.59
N ASN A 63 7.44 -12.98 7.59
CA ASN A 63 6.16 -12.40 7.97
C ASN A 63 5.33 -11.90 6.77
N SER A 64 5.95 -11.78 5.58
CA SER A 64 5.32 -11.32 4.34
C SER A 64 5.56 -12.32 3.22
N ASN A 65 4.47 -12.88 2.68
CA ASN A 65 4.53 -13.87 1.61
C ASN A 65 3.45 -13.59 0.54
N PRO A 66 3.78 -13.56 -0.76
CA PRO A 66 2.84 -13.17 -1.80
C PRO A 66 1.63 -14.13 -1.91
N VAL A 67 1.83 -15.44 -1.73
CA VAL A 67 0.74 -16.41 -1.79
C VAL A 67 -0.17 -16.29 -0.57
N ARG A 68 0.40 -16.08 0.63
CA ARG A 68 -0.38 -15.85 1.85
C ARG A 68 -1.18 -14.54 1.74
N ARG A 69 -0.55 -13.45 1.28
CA ARG A 69 -1.21 -12.16 1.08
C ARG A 69 -2.32 -12.24 0.03
N TYR A 70 -2.11 -12.99 -1.05
CA TYR A 70 -3.15 -13.30 -2.02
C TYR A 70 -4.38 -13.94 -1.36
N ARG A 71 -4.18 -14.96 -0.53
CA ARG A 71 -5.26 -15.65 0.17
C ARG A 71 -6.01 -14.73 1.15
N ILE A 72 -5.30 -13.85 1.85
CA ILE A 72 -5.91 -12.86 2.75
C ILE A 72 -6.86 -11.95 1.96
N PHE A 73 -6.39 -11.33 0.90
CA PHE A 73 -7.24 -10.42 0.11
C PHE A 73 -8.39 -11.13 -0.58
N LYS A 74 -8.18 -12.34 -1.10
CA LYS A 74 -9.26 -13.15 -1.67
C LYS A 74 -10.33 -13.44 -0.63
N LYS A 75 -9.94 -13.90 0.56
CA LYS A 75 -10.84 -14.16 1.69
C LYS A 75 -11.61 -12.90 2.09
N LEU A 76 -10.94 -11.79 2.34
CA LEU A 76 -11.57 -10.54 2.73
C LEU A 76 -12.56 -10.03 1.66
N HIS A 77 -12.25 -10.21 0.38
CA HIS A 77 -13.18 -9.87 -0.70
C HIS A 77 -14.42 -10.78 -0.70
N GLN A 78 -14.24 -12.09 -0.56
CA GLN A 78 -15.34 -13.07 -0.48
C GLN A 78 -16.24 -12.82 0.73
N GLU A 79 -15.69 -12.30 1.83
CA GLU A 79 -16.42 -11.89 3.04
C GLU A 79 -17.05 -10.49 2.92
N ASN A 80 -16.96 -9.82 1.77
CA ASN A 80 -17.44 -8.44 1.54
C ASN A 80 -16.81 -7.39 2.49
N LYS A 81 -15.59 -7.62 2.93
CA LYS A 81 -14.84 -6.73 3.83
C LYS A 81 -13.97 -5.71 3.11
N LEU A 82 -13.90 -5.76 1.77
CA LEU A 82 -13.13 -4.83 0.96
C LEU A 82 -14.03 -3.81 0.26
N HIS A 83 -13.45 -2.68 -0.09
CA HIS A 83 -14.11 -1.65 -0.89
C HIS A 83 -14.71 -2.27 -2.17
N PRO A 84 -15.96 -1.95 -2.55
CA PRO A 84 -16.62 -2.56 -3.72
C PRO A 84 -15.87 -2.37 -5.05
N GLY A 85 -15.00 -1.37 -5.13
CA GLY A 85 -14.14 -1.12 -6.29
C GLY A 85 -12.88 -2.00 -6.34
N PHE A 86 -12.56 -2.76 -5.28
CA PHE A 86 -11.34 -3.57 -5.20
C PHE A 86 -11.16 -4.50 -6.38
N ILE A 87 -12.17 -5.29 -6.70
CA ILE A 87 -12.10 -6.29 -7.78
C ILE A 87 -11.98 -5.67 -9.19
N LYS A 88 -12.25 -4.37 -9.32
CA LYS A 88 -12.15 -3.63 -10.58
C LYS A 88 -10.82 -2.92 -10.75
N LEU A 89 -9.92 -3.04 -9.76
CA LEU A 89 -8.59 -2.46 -9.83
C LEU A 89 -7.77 -3.18 -10.90
N ARG A 90 -7.03 -2.39 -11.68
CA ARG A 90 -6.04 -2.91 -12.63
C ARG A 90 -4.80 -3.40 -11.87
N PRO A 91 -3.97 -4.27 -12.46
CA PRO A 91 -2.76 -4.77 -11.80
C PRO A 91 -1.84 -3.68 -11.25
N TRP A 92 -1.61 -2.61 -12.00
CA TRP A 92 -0.78 -1.49 -11.55
C TRP A 92 -1.39 -0.71 -10.38
N GLU A 93 -2.72 -0.62 -10.29
CA GLU A 93 -3.45 -0.02 -9.16
C GLU A 93 -3.40 -0.94 -7.94
N MET A 94 -3.49 -2.24 -8.17
CA MET A 94 -3.51 -3.26 -7.13
C MET A 94 -2.22 -3.26 -6.28
N ARG A 95 -1.07 -2.91 -6.85
CA ARG A 95 0.18 -2.77 -6.10
C ARG A 95 0.11 -1.75 -4.97
N PHE A 96 -0.75 -0.72 -5.09
CA PHE A 96 -1.00 0.25 -4.02
C PHE A 96 -1.93 -0.26 -2.93
N VAL A 97 -2.54 -1.42 -3.12
CA VAL A 97 -3.33 -2.11 -2.12
C VAL A 97 -2.48 -3.15 -1.39
N VAL A 98 -1.62 -3.86 -2.11
CA VAL A 98 -0.87 -5.01 -1.55
C VAL A 98 0.56 -4.68 -1.17
N GLY A 99 0.99 -3.42 -1.30
CA GLY A 99 2.39 -3.00 -1.25
C GLY A 99 2.90 -2.56 0.13
N SER A 100 2.21 -2.82 1.24
CA SER A 100 2.76 -2.48 2.56
C SER A 100 4.00 -3.31 2.89
N PRO A 101 5.05 -2.69 3.47
CA PRO A 101 6.21 -3.42 3.99
C PRO A 101 5.94 -4.14 5.30
N TRP A 102 4.82 -3.89 5.95
CA TRP A 102 4.41 -4.58 7.17
C TRP A 102 3.97 -6.01 6.89
N ASP A 103 3.91 -6.82 7.94
CA ASP A 103 3.57 -8.22 7.84
C ASP A 103 2.13 -8.47 7.31
N ASP A 104 1.89 -9.69 6.89
CA ASP A 104 0.58 -10.06 6.35
C ASP A 104 -0.53 -10.03 7.39
N LYS A 105 -0.21 -10.28 8.68
CA LYS A 105 -1.16 -10.21 9.80
C LYS A 105 -1.66 -8.77 10.01
N SER A 106 -0.83 -7.77 9.73
CA SER A 106 -1.24 -6.37 9.83
C SER A 106 -2.41 -6.02 8.90
N TYR A 107 -2.56 -6.70 7.76
CA TYR A 107 -3.72 -6.53 6.89
C TYR A 107 -5.00 -7.07 7.53
N GLU A 108 -4.96 -8.28 8.09
CA GLU A 108 -6.11 -8.88 8.77
C GLU A 108 -6.50 -8.05 9.99
N TRP A 109 -5.51 -7.70 10.82
CA TRP A 109 -5.72 -6.88 12.00
C TRP A 109 -6.30 -5.50 11.67
N SER A 110 -5.74 -4.78 10.69
CA SER A 110 -6.23 -3.46 10.28
C SER A 110 -7.62 -3.51 9.68
N ASN A 111 -7.95 -4.56 8.92
CA ASN A 111 -9.29 -4.76 8.37
C ASN A 111 -10.32 -4.99 9.49
N GLU A 112 -9.92 -5.63 10.58
CA GLU A 112 -10.80 -5.92 11.71
C GLU A 112 -10.97 -4.72 12.65
N HIS A 113 -9.90 -3.93 12.89
CA HIS A 113 -9.87 -2.92 13.95
C HIS A 113 -9.97 -1.47 13.47
N VAL A 114 -9.71 -1.17 12.19
CA VAL A 114 -9.72 0.20 11.66
C VAL A 114 -10.82 0.38 10.62
N ASN A 115 -12.07 0.31 11.06
CA ASN A 115 -13.24 0.42 10.19
C ASN A 115 -13.72 1.86 10.09
N LEU A 116 -13.58 2.46 8.92
CA LEU A 116 -14.01 3.82 8.63
C LEU A 116 -14.94 3.84 7.40
N PRO A 117 -15.85 4.83 7.29
CA PRO A 117 -16.51 5.10 6.01
C PRO A 117 -15.48 5.31 4.90
N TRP A 118 -15.73 4.77 3.70
CA TRP A 118 -14.76 4.73 2.58
C TRP A 118 -14.06 6.08 2.31
N ARG A 119 -14.77 7.17 2.47
CA ARG A 119 -14.24 8.53 2.22
C ARG A 119 -13.35 9.07 3.35
N ARG A 120 -13.23 8.34 4.48
CA ARG A 120 -12.52 8.81 5.68
C ARG A 120 -11.13 8.18 5.85
N TYR A 121 -10.70 7.33 4.94
CA TYR A 121 -9.37 6.70 5.03
C TYR A 121 -8.20 7.68 4.88
N THR A 122 -8.41 8.89 4.36
CA THR A 122 -7.43 9.98 4.45
C THR A 122 -7.13 10.42 5.89
N ALA A 123 -8.00 10.11 6.83
CA ALA A 123 -7.84 10.38 8.26
C ALA A 123 -7.52 9.11 9.09
N ALA A 124 -7.31 7.95 8.44
CA ALA A 124 -7.12 6.68 9.14
C ALA A 124 -5.88 6.67 10.05
N CYS A 125 -4.87 7.48 9.77
CA CYS A 125 -3.69 7.64 10.62
C CYS A 125 -4.02 8.05 12.05
N TRP A 126 -5.13 8.77 12.26
CA TRP A 126 -5.57 9.24 13.56
C TRP A 126 -6.24 8.17 14.44
N ALA A 127 -6.39 6.94 13.94
CA ALA A 127 -6.72 5.80 14.77
C ALA A 127 -5.53 5.30 15.61
N ALA A 128 -4.33 5.86 15.40
CA ALA A 128 -3.16 5.69 16.24
C ALA A 128 -2.72 7.05 16.83
N PRO A 129 -2.18 7.11 18.07
CA PRO A 129 -1.80 8.37 18.69
C PRO A 129 -0.55 8.98 18.01
N TYR A 130 -0.54 10.30 17.86
CA TYR A 130 0.67 11.02 17.47
C TYR A 130 1.57 11.18 18.71
N THR A 131 2.67 10.45 18.75
CA THR A 131 3.56 10.36 19.91
C THR A 131 4.99 10.56 19.50
N GLY A 132 5.64 11.60 20.04
CA GLY A 132 7.05 11.89 19.80
C GLY A 132 7.99 11.29 20.85
N HIS A 133 7.46 10.90 22.00
CA HIS A 133 8.21 10.36 23.15
C HIS A 133 7.46 9.18 23.76
N ASN A 134 8.20 8.21 24.32
CA ASN A 134 7.59 7.18 25.14
C ASN A 134 7.31 7.69 26.56
N PHE A 135 6.74 6.82 27.40
CA PHE A 135 6.46 7.13 28.81
C PHE A 135 7.70 7.57 29.60
N PHE A 136 8.88 7.10 29.24
CA PHE A 136 10.16 7.42 29.90
C PHE A 136 10.83 8.67 29.36
N GLY A 137 10.25 9.33 28.34
CA GLY A 137 10.81 10.52 27.71
C GLY A 137 11.78 10.24 26.56
N ASP A 138 12.03 8.97 26.20
CA ASP A 138 12.85 8.61 25.06
C ASP A 138 12.16 9.03 23.75
N THR A 139 12.93 9.55 22.81
CA THR A 139 12.41 9.94 21.49
C THR A 139 12.29 8.73 20.58
N ILE A 140 11.30 8.76 19.69
CA ILE A 140 11.13 7.73 18.65
C ILE A 140 11.90 8.05 17.38
N GLN A 141 12.58 9.17 17.32
CA GLN A 141 13.47 9.56 16.22
C GLN A 141 14.57 10.53 16.70
N GLY A 142 15.63 10.68 15.92
CA GLY A 142 16.73 11.57 16.24
C GLY A 142 17.86 10.89 17.04
N PRO A 143 18.83 11.68 17.59
CA PRO A 143 20.02 11.12 18.22
C PRO A 143 19.76 10.37 19.54
N LEU A 144 18.65 10.64 20.19
CA LEU A 144 18.22 9.94 21.44
C LEU A 144 17.22 8.82 21.16
N PHE A 145 17.35 8.23 20.01
CA PHE A 145 16.43 7.20 19.53
C PHE A 145 16.56 5.90 20.36
N TYR A 146 15.44 5.44 20.91
CA TYR A 146 15.38 4.17 21.63
C TYR A 146 15.16 3.00 20.65
N VAL A 147 16.22 2.20 20.43
CA VAL A 147 16.21 1.12 19.43
C VAL A 147 15.05 0.13 19.57
N PRO A 148 14.68 -0.39 20.77
CA PRO A 148 13.55 -1.27 20.92
C PRO A 148 12.20 -0.69 20.47
N TRP A 149 12.02 0.63 20.51
CA TRP A 149 10.82 1.29 20.00
C TRP A 149 10.65 1.11 18.50
N ARG A 150 11.73 1.21 17.76
CA ARG A 150 11.73 0.99 16.31
C ARG A 150 11.30 -0.41 15.94
N ASP A 151 11.74 -1.41 16.69
CA ASP A 151 11.40 -2.81 16.44
C ASP A 151 9.96 -3.12 16.83
N LEU A 152 9.41 -2.43 17.83
CA LEU A 152 8.01 -2.54 18.21
C LEU A 152 7.05 -1.90 17.21
N ASN A 153 7.47 -0.85 16.48
CA ASN A 153 6.61 -0.11 15.53
C ASN A 153 6.63 -0.70 14.12
N THR A 154 6.62 -2.02 14.01
CA THR A 154 6.69 -2.76 12.73
C THR A 154 5.37 -3.40 12.31
N THR A 155 4.32 -3.27 13.13
CA THR A 155 2.98 -3.80 12.86
C THR A 155 1.92 -2.72 13.07
N ALA A 156 0.74 -2.91 12.46
CA ALA A 156 -0.38 -2.00 12.64
C ALA A 156 -0.88 -1.99 14.10
N GLU A 157 -0.97 -3.16 14.72
CA GLU A 157 -1.40 -3.31 16.11
C GLU A 157 -0.48 -2.55 17.08
N ASN A 158 0.82 -2.78 17.00
CA ASN A 158 1.78 -2.07 17.84
C ASN A 158 1.73 -0.56 17.62
N THR A 159 1.62 -0.11 16.37
CA THR A 159 1.53 1.32 16.07
C THR A 159 0.27 1.96 16.65
N GLN A 160 -0.86 1.25 16.67
CA GLN A 160 -2.07 1.75 17.32
C GLN A 160 -1.88 1.93 18.82
N ILE A 161 -1.16 1.03 19.47
CA ILE A 161 -0.95 1.06 20.92
C ILE A 161 0.05 2.13 21.34
N ILE A 162 1.23 2.12 20.69
CA ILE A 162 2.35 2.97 21.12
C ILE A 162 2.41 4.31 20.38
N GLY A 163 1.70 4.42 19.27
CA GLY A 163 1.74 5.61 18.43
C GLY A 163 2.98 5.74 17.58
N GLY A 164 3.18 6.93 17.04
CA GLY A 164 4.30 7.26 16.20
C GLY A 164 4.29 8.73 15.79
N VAL A 165 5.35 9.17 15.15
CA VAL A 165 5.38 10.48 14.46
C VAL A 165 4.88 10.31 13.02
N CYS A 166 5.01 11.37 12.23
CA CYS A 166 4.52 11.43 10.84
C CYS A 166 4.83 10.18 10.01
N GLY A 167 6.05 9.63 10.09
CA GLY A 167 6.43 8.42 9.36
C GLY A 167 5.62 7.19 9.79
N GLY A 168 5.58 6.89 11.09
CA GLY A 168 4.82 5.76 11.64
C GLY A 168 3.32 5.87 11.32
N LEU A 169 2.74 7.04 11.52
CA LEU A 169 1.33 7.28 11.22
C LEU A 169 1.02 7.24 9.72
N SER A 170 1.96 7.64 8.85
CA SER A 170 1.81 7.51 7.40
C SER A 170 1.70 6.05 6.97
N TYR A 171 2.57 5.20 7.50
CA TYR A 171 2.50 3.75 7.25
C TYR A 171 1.24 3.13 7.83
N PHE A 172 0.83 3.55 9.02
CA PHE A 172 -0.40 3.08 9.66
C PHE A 172 -1.65 3.45 8.83
N GLY A 173 -1.78 4.73 8.45
CA GLY A 173 -2.90 5.18 7.61
C GLY A 173 -2.92 4.52 6.23
N THR A 174 -1.74 4.30 5.63
CA THR A 174 -1.60 3.53 4.39
C THR A 174 -2.09 2.09 4.57
N MET A 175 -1.63 1.40 5.61
CA MET A 175 -2.02 0.02 5.90
C MET A 175 -3.52 -0.09 6.14
N ALA A 176 -4.11 0.82 6.92
CA ALA A 176 -5.54 0.84 7.18
C ALA A 176 -6.37 0.97 5.89
N ALA A 177 -5.97 1.84 4.96
CA ALA A 177 -6.64 1.96 3.66
C ALA A 177 -6.45 0.71 2.80
N GLN A 178 -5.22 0.23 2.70
CA GLN A 178 -4.87 -0.95 1.91
C GLN A 178 -5.59 -2.21 2.41
N ALA A 179 -5.69 -2.41 3.72
CA ALA A 179 -6.39 -3.54 4.33
C ALA A 179 -7.88 -3.59 3.97
N HIS A 180 -8.45 -2.48 3.53
CA HIS A 180 -9.83 -2.39 3.03
C HIS A 180 -9.92 -2.36 1.50
N GLY A 181 -8.83 -2.70 0.80
CA GLY A 181 -8.81 -2.75 -0.67
C GLY A 181 -8.80 -1.36 -1.33
N ILE A 182 -8.39 -0.32 -0.60
CA ILE A 182 -8.30 1.06 -1.09
C ILE A 182 -6.85 1.36 -1.44
N PRO A 183 -6.53 1.76 -2.68
CA PRO A 183 -5.18 2.14 -3.05
C PRO A 183 -4.67 3.30 -2.19
N ALA A 184 -3.53 3.10 -1.54
CA ALA A 184 -2.87 4.08 -0.71
C ALA A 184 -1.35 3.90 -0.76
N TYR A 185 -0.60 4.96 -0.49
CA TYR A 185 0.85 4.94 -0.56
C TYR A 185 1.47 5.98 0.40
N PRO A 186 2.53 5.61 1.16
CA PRO A 186 3.25 6.58 1.97
C PRO A 186 4.06 7.51 1.07
N VAL A 187 4.05 8.80 1.38
CA VAL A 187 4.75 9.84 0.62
C VAL A 187 5.70 10.62 1.52
N GLY A 188 6.92 10.83 1.03
CA GLY A 188 7.90 11.69 1.70
C GLY A 188 7.78 13.13 1.23
N GLN A 189 8.02 14.05 2.16
CA GLN A 189 8.19 15.48 1.93
C GLN A 189 9.46 15.95 2.63
N PRO A 190 10.06 17.09 2.25
CA PRO A 190 11.15 17.66 3.03
C PRO A 190 10.76 17.85 4.50
N GLY A 191 11.43 17.13 5.40
CA GLY A 191 11.18 17.18 6.85
C GLY A 191 9.85 16.58 7.33
N HIS A 192 9.07 15.91 6.45
CA HIS A 192 7.78 15.35 6.79
C HIS A 192 7.48 14.07 6.01
N CYS A 193 6.65 13.20 6.59
CA CYS A 193 6.05 12.06 5.92
C CYS A 193 4.53 12.18 5.97
N ALA A 194 3.88 11.79 4.89
CA ALA A 194 2.43 11.70 4.77
C ALA A 194 2.05 10.42 4.01
N TYR A 195 0.81 10.28 3.66
CA TYR A 195 0.36 9.23 2.76
C TYR A 195 -0.72 9.78 1.81
N ALA A 196 -0.88 9.12 0.68
CA ALA A 196 -1.92 9.43 -0.29
C ALA A 196 -2.92 8.29 -0.35
N VAL A 197 -4.20 8.61 -0.50
CA VAL A 197 -5.30 7.67 -0.62
C VAL A 197 -6.08 7.99 -1.88
N ARG A 198 -6.38 6.99 -2.69
CA ARG A 198 -7.24 7.16 -3.84
C ARG A 198 -8.70 7.20 -3.40
N VAL A 199 -9.31 8.37 -3.47
CA VAL A 199 -10.70 8.58 -3.03
C VAL A 199 -11.73 8.25 -4.13
N LYS A 200 -11.33 8.33 -5.38
CA LYS A 200 -12.03 7.83 -6.56
C LYS A 200 -11.04 7.59 -7.69
N ARG A 201 -11.48 7.02 -8.78
CA ARG A 201 -10.63 6.81 -9.95
C ARG A 201 -10.09 8.15 -10.48
N GLY A 202 -8.76 8.22 -10.64
CA GLY A 202 -8.07 9.44 -11.07
C GLY A 202 -7.93 10.53 -10.02
N GLU A 203 -8.39 10.32 -8.78
CA GLU A 203 -8.26 11.32 -7.71
C GLU A 203 -7.62 10.75 -6.46
N TRP A 204 -6.47 11.31 -6.10
CA TRP A 204 -5.75 11.02 -4.87
C TRP A 204 -5.81 12.21 -3.92
N LYS A 205 -5.95 11.94 -2.63
CA LYS A 205 -5.90 12.94 -1.57
C LYS A 205 -4.84 12.59 -0.54
N GLY A 206 -4.22 13.61 0.02
CA GLY A 206 -3.26 13.45 1.10
C GLY A 206 -3.93 12.99 2.39
N GLY A 207 -3.24 12.16 3.14
CA GLY A 207 -3.60 11.78 4.50
C GLY A 207 -3.18 12.84 5.52
N PHE A 208 -3.43 12.58 6.81
CA PHE A 208 -3.36 13.51 7.93
C PHE A 208 -4.44 14.59 7.93
N GLY A 209 -5.49 14.41 7.15
CA GLY A 209 -6.62 15.31 7.21
C GLY A 209 -7.43 15.15 8.49
N GLY A 210 -7.88 16.29 9.02
CA GLY A 210 -8.94 16.29 10.01
C GLY A 210 -10.27 15.83 9.40
N PRO A 211 -11.33 15.75 10.23
CA PRO A 211 -12.68 15.40 9.79
C PRO A 211 -13.17 16.21 8.59
N ASP A 212 -12.66 17.42 8.45
CA ASP A 212 -13.03 18.40 7.43
C ASP A 212 -12.03 18.49 6.25
N GLY A 213 -11.04 17.60 6.19
CA GLY A 213 -10.11 17.53 5.06
C GLY A 213 -9.03 18.64 5.00
N GLY A 214 -8.82 19.37 6.09
CA GLY A 214 -8.09 20.65 6.09
C GLY A 214 -6.59 20.64 5.82
N MET A 215 -5.89 19.50 5.90
CA MET A 215 -4.43 19.45 5.64
C MET A 215 -4.03 18.92 4.25
N HIS A 216 -4.96 18.51 3.46
CA HIS A 216 -4.70 17.74 2.23
C HIS A 216 -4.08 18.55 1.09
N ASN A 217 -4.51 19.78 0.94
CA ASN A 217 -4.10 20.62 -0.19
C ASN A 217 -2.62 21.01 -0.11
N HIS A 218 -2.03 21.01 1.07
CA HIS A 218 -0.61 21.35 1.24
C HIS A 218 0.34 20.24 0.82
N ILE A 219 -0.08 18.98 0.88
CA ILE A 219 0.77 17.85 0.50
C ILE A 219 0.99 17.81 -1.01
N PHE A 220 -0.03 18.15 -1.79
CA PHE A 220 0.04 18.19 -3.24
C PHE A 220 0.23 19.58 -3.81
N GLY A 221 0.01 20.64 -3.03
CA GLY A 221 -0.01 22.02 -3.52
C GLY A 221 1.29 22.79 -3.36
N SER A 222 2.12 22.48 -2.36
CA SER A 222 3.31 23.27 -2.06
C SER A 222 4.63 22.60 -2.41
N GLN A 223 4.64 21.30 -2.62
CA GLN A 223 5.86 20.57 -2.98
C GLN A 223 5.49 19.44 -3.91
N ALA A 224 6.24 19.29 -4.98
CA ALA A 224 6.02 18.23 -5.94
C ALA A 224 5.90 16.89 -5.20
N PRO A 225 4.79 16.17 -5.36
CA PRO A 225 4.74 14.77 -4.95
C PRO A 225 5.95 14.07 -5.58
N THR A 226 6.42 13.01 -4.97
CA THR A 226 7.48 12.23 -5.60
C THR A 226 7.08 11.97 -7.06
N SER A 227 8.03 11.99 -7.97
CA SER A 227 7.82 11.76 -9.41
C SER A 227 6.94 10.53 -9.67
N TYR A 228 6.98 9.58 -8.76
CA TYR A 228 6.19 8.37 -8.75
C TYR A 228 4.67 8.62 -8.58
N LEU A 229 4.26 9.49 -7.64
CA LEU A 229 2.84 9.85 -7.48
C LEU A 229 2.32 10.71 -8.64
N LEU A 230 3.18 11.54 -9.21
CA LEU A 230 2.83 12.28 -10.44
C LEU A 230 2.58 11.33 -11.60
N MET A 231 3.43 10.32 -11.79
CA MET A 231 3.22 9.30 -12.81
C MET A 231 1.93 8.53 -12.55
N GLU A 232 1.64 8.17 -11.31
CA GLU A 232 0.40 7.47 -10.98
C GLU A 232 -0.85 8.33 -11.22
N ASN A 233 -0.80 9.62 -10.97
CA ASN A 233 -1.89 10.53 -11.33
C ASN A 233 -2.11 10.62 -12.85
N VAL A 234 -1.03 10.56 -13.63
CA VAL A 234 -1.11 10.51 -15.09
C VAL A 234 -1.71 9.19 -15.56
N PHE A 235 -1.29 8.07 -14.97
CA PHE A 235 -1.83 6.73 -15.29
C PHE A 235 -3.22 6.48 -14.70
N ALA A 236 -3.67 7.28 -13.75
CA ALA A 236 -5.02 7.19 -13.21
C ALA A 236 -6.08 7.76 -14.17
N ASP A 237 -5.68 8.60 -15.12
CA ASP A 237 -6.52 8.99 -16.26
C ASP A 237 -6.63 7.77 -17.19
N ASN A 238 -7.87 7.27 -17.36
CA ASN A 238 -8.14 6.03 -18.07
C ASN A 238 -7.58 6.01 -19.50
N ASP A 239 -7.78 7.10 -20.22
CA ASP A 239 -7.41 7.17 -21.62
C ASP A 239 -5.90 7.13 -21.78
N LYS A 240 -5.17 7.75 -20.86
CA LYS A 240 -3.70 7.74 -20.85
C LYS A 240 -3.12 6.41 -20.39
N ALA A 241 -3.75 5.76 -19.40
CA ALA A 241 -3.34 4.44 -18.99
C ALA A 241 -3.53 3.41 -20.11
N ASP A 242 -4.68 3.44 -20.78
CA ASP A 242 -4.96 2.55 -21.90
C ASP A 242 -4.02 2.80 -23.09
N GLN A 243 -3.67 4.05 -23.38
CA GLN A 243 -2.65 4.38 -24.38
C GLN A 243 -1.26 3.88 -24.00
N ALA A 244 -0.86 4.04 -22.73
CA ALA A 244 0.43 3.53 -22.26
C ALA A 244 0.51 2.01 -22.38
N TYR A 245 -0.57 1.28 -22.07
CA TYR A 245 -0.63 -0.16 -22.29
C TYR A 245 -0.58 -0.55 -23.76
N LEU A 246 -1.26 0.20 -24.63
CA LEU A 246 -1.22 -0.02 -26.08
C LEU A 246 0.18 0.23 -26.66
N TRP A 247 0.86 1.29 -26.25
CA TRP A 247 2.22 1.57 -26.69
C TRP A 247 3.21 0.51 -26.22
N ALA A 248 3.11 0.09 -24.96
CA ALA A 248 3.96 -0.99 -24.44
C ALA A 248 3.68 -2.36 -25.07
N ALA A 249 2.47 -2.56 -25.62
CA ALA A 249 2.13 -3.77 -26.36
C ALA A 249 2.66 -3.76 -27.81
N GLN A 250 3.01 -2.58 -28.33
CA GLN A 250 3.53 -2.40 -29.70
C GLN A 250 5.06 -2.33 -29.74
N ALA A 251 5.72 -2.16 -28.59
CA ALA A 251 7.18 -2.12 -28.45
C ALA A 251 7.77 -3.52 -28.22
#